data_4facfb40a82c1d2e6aaadeadf4195300
#
_entry.id   4facfb40a82c1d2e6aaadeadf4195300
#
_cell.length_a   1.000
_cell.length_b   1.000
_cell.length_c   1.000
_cell.angle_alpha   90.00
_cell.angle_beta   90.00
_cell.angle_gamma   90.00
#
_symmetry.space_group_name_H-M   'P 1'
#
loop_
_entity.id
_entity.type
_entity.pdbx_description
1 polymer ?
#
loop_
_entity_poly.entity_id
_entity_poly.type
_entity_poly.pdbx_seq_one_letter_code
_entity_poly.pdbx_strand_id
1 'polypeptide(L)'
;MTRTSEWCAAGHPDRMCDFIVSFILDRHLEVDPKARVALECQLKDSHATLSGEVTSSARFTDDELGEFVREAIREIGYTREYQDLFGAEHTIAADDVVVTVHVSRQSLDIAQGVDADGWGDQGIFFGYAVRDPKHGNMPLDQWLAREIAHRLEGTGWGGLDIKTQVTLLDGTVTEAVAAVPLVTGTEPYRTVDVKDIVRGVVGADAEVIVNGTGRYVTHGPVGDCGTTGRKLVVDFYGGNSRIGGGSPWGKDPSKADVALNVLARRKALEYLAAHPNLPEVVCRMSSVIGRSRVRISYLSPVGEELEEGVIDAPVSHVVESLGLLRPEYAERCRKGLFGYER
;
A
#
# COMPACT_ATOMS: atom_id res chain seq x y z
N MET A 1 22.17 10.46 11.74
CA MET A 1 21.84 9.39 10.76
C MET A 1 20.81 9.92 9.79
N THR A 2 21.01 9.70 8.49
CA THR A 2 20.02 10.09 7.46
C THR A 2 18.94 9.02 7.32
N ARG A 3 17.68 9.43 7.27
CA ARG A 3 16.51 8.60 6.94
C ARG A 3 15.74 9.28 5.80
N THR A 4 15.29 8.49 4.84
CA THR A 4 14.50 8.99 3.71
C THR A 4 13.40 7.99 3.39
N SER A 5 12.19 8.49 3.25
CA SER A 5 11.04 7.69 2.80
C SER A 5 10.22 8.45 1.79
N GLU A 6 9.57 7.70 0.92
CA GLU A 6 8.63 8.22 -0.09
C GLU A 6 7.20 7.73 0.16
N TRP A 7 6.24 8.42 -0.42
CA TRP A 7 4.86 8.01 -0.50
C TRP A 7 4.30 8.23 -1.91
N CYS A 8 3.41 7.34 -2.33
CA CYS A 8 2.66 7.45 -3.58
C CYS A 8 1.17 7.41 -3.27
N ALA A 9 0.43 8.40 -3.75
CA ALA A 9 -1.02 8.48 -3.64
C ALA A 9 -1.73 7.39 -4.45
N ALA A 10 -3.01 7.17 -4.17
CA ALA A 10 -3.81 6.15 -4.85
C ALA A 10 -3.90 6.35 -6.37
N GLY A 11 -3.73 7.58 -6.86
CA GLY A 11 -3.72 7.90 -8.28
C GLY A 11 -2.41 7.60 -9.02
N HIS A 12 -1.34 7.17 -8.33
CA HIS A 12 -0.13 6.68 -9.00
C HIS A 12 -0.41 5.33 -9.70
N PRO A 13 0.07 5.07 -10.93
CA PRO A 13 -0.30 3.87 -11.69
C PRO A 13 -0.14 2.55 -10.96
N ASP A 14 0.98 2.32 -10.27
CA ASP A 14 1.17 1.10 -9.46
C ASP A 14 0.16 1.03 -8.30
N ARG A 15 -0.13 2.17 -7.63
CA ARG A 15 -1.12 2.23 -6.54
C ARG A 15 -2.55 2.07 -7.04
N MET A 16 -2.85 2.54 -8.25
CA MET A 16 -4.12 2.25 -8.91
C MET A 16 -4.32 0.75 -9.06
N CYS A 17 -3.28 0.03 -9.51
CA CYS A 17 -3.35 -1.43 -9.64
C CYS A 17 -3.56 -2.12 -8.28
N ASP A 18 -2.83 -1.70 -7.24
CA ASP A 18 -3.02 -2.19 -5.87
C ASP A 18 -4.45 -1.92 -5.36
N PHE A 19 -4.99 -0.73 -5.62
CA PHE A 19 -6.33 -0.34 -5.23
C PHE A 19 -7.41 -1.14 -5.97
N ILE A 20 -7.27 -1.31 -7.29
CA ILE A 20 -8.20 -2.07 -8.13
C ILE A 20 -8.35 -3.50 -7.61
N VAL A 21 -7.23 -4.22 -7.39
CA VAL A 21 -7.30 -5.61 -6.95
C VAL A 21 -7.81 -5.73 -5.50
N SER A 22 -7.56 -4.72 -4.66
CA SER A 22 -8.07 -4.65 -3.29
C SER A 22 -9.58 -4.33 -3.27
N PHE A 23 -10.05 -3.47 -4.16
CA PHE A 23 -11.47 -3.17 -4.34
C PHE A 23 -12.27 -4.42 -4.78
N ILE A 24 -11.73 -5.19 -5.72
CA ILE A 24 -12.35 -6.45 -6.16
C ILE A 24 -12.33 -7.50 -5.05
N LEU A 25 -11.24 -7.58 -4.27
CA LEU A 25 -11.17 -8.42 -3.08
C LEU A 25 -12.30 -8.08 -2.09
N ASP A 26 -12.52 -6.80 -1.81
CA ASP A 26 -13.60 -6.35 -0.92
C ASP A 26 -14.97 -6.79 -1.42
N ARG A 27 -15.26 -6.68 -2.74
CA ARG A 27 -16.50 -7.19 -3.36
C ARG A 27 -16.69 -8.70 -3.17
N HIS A 28 -15.62 -9.48 -3.22
CA HIS A 28 -15.68 -10.91 -2.93
C HIS A 28 -15.96 -11.19 -1.45
N LEU A 29 -15.27 -10.48 -0.54
CA LEU A 29 -15.42 -10.67 0.91
C LEU A 29 -16.78 -10.20 1.45
N GLU A 30 -17.41 -9.20 0.84
CA GLU A 30 -18.78 -8.76 1.16
C GLU A 30 -19.81 -9.88 0.99
N VAL A 31 -19.64 -10.73 -0.04
CA VAL A 31 -20.55 -11.84 -0.36
C VAL A 31 -20.08 -13.14 0.29
N ASP A 32 -18.79 -13.39 0.33
CA ASP A 32 -18.17 -14.62 0.82
C ASP A 32 -16.96 -14.30 1.70
N PRO A 33 -17.12 -14.20 3.03
CA PRO A 33 -15.99 -13.94 3.94
C PRO A 33 -14.90 -15.02 3.91
N LYS A 34 -15.16 -16.17 3.26
CA LYS A 34 -14.18 -17.25 3.08
C LYS A 34 -13.62 -17.31 1.66
N ALA A 35 -13.88 -16.30 0.84
CA ALA A 35 -13.33 -16.22 -0.51
C ALA A 35 -11.81 -16.37 -0.49
N ARG A 36 -11.29 -17.14 -1.46
CA ARG A 36 -9.87 -17.29 -1.74
C ARG A 36 -9.58 -16.47 -3.00
N VAL A 37 -8.82 -15.42 -2.84
CA VAL A 37 -8.55 -14.44 -3.89
C VAL A 37 -7.06 -14.19 -3.98
N ALA A 38 -6.54 -14.20 -5.18
CA ALA A 38 -5.19 -13.76 -5.50
C ALA A 38 -5.23 -13.12 -6.89
N LEU A 39 -5.39 -11.79 -6.92
CA LEU A 39 -5.54 -11.00 -8.14
C LEU A 39 -4.37 -10.05 -8.32
N GLU A 40 -4.01 -9.86 -9.58
CA GLU A 40 -3.03 -8.89 -10.02
C GLU A 40 -3.60 -8.07 -11.17
N CYS A 41 -3.21 -6.79 -11.24
CA CYS A 41 -3.60 -5.86 -12.29
C CYS A 41 -2.36 -5.22 -12.93
N GLN A 42 -2.42 -5.02 -14.24
CA GLN A 42 -1.51 -4.15 -14.98
C GLN A 42 -2.33 -3.09 -15.70
N LEU A 43 -1.87 -1.84 -15.65
CA LEU A 43 -2.58 -0.71 -16.25
C LEU A 43 -1.61 0.18 -17.03
N LYS A 44 -1.89 0.40 -18.31
CA LYS A 44 -1.15 1.32 -19.17
C LYS A 44 -2.09 2.00 -20.14
N ASP A 45 -2.00 3.33 -20.26
CA ASP A 45 -2.95 4.13 -21.00
C ASP A 45 -4.40 3.77 -20.60
N SER A 46 -5.30 3.54 -21.54
CA SER A 46 -6.66 3.07 -21.26
C SER A 46 -6.81 1.55 -21.37
N HIS A 47 -5.78 0.77 -21.02
CA HIS A 47 -5.81 -0.69 -21.08
C HIS A 47 -5.45 -1.29 -19.73
N ALA A 48 -6.38 -2.07 -19.16
CA ALA A 48 -6.16 -2.83 -17.95
C ALA A 48 -6.20 -4.33 -18.22
N THR A 49 -5.28 -5.07 -17.61
CA THR A 49 -5.32 -6.53 -17.58
C THR A 49 -5.48 -6.96 -16.13
N LEU A 50 -6.57 -7.66 -15.83
CA LEU A 50 -6.85 -8.29 -14.54
C LEU A 50 -6.57 -9.78 -14.68
N SER A 51 -5.69 -10.34 -13.86
CA SER A 51 -5.32 -11.75 -13.89
C SER A 51 -5.24 -12.33 -12.48
N GLY A 52 -5.33 -13.66 -12.38
CA GLY A 52 -5.19 -14.36 -11.11
C GLY A 52 -6.18 -15.48 -10.89
N GLU A 53 -6.43 -15.79 -9.64
CA GLU A 53 -7.24 -16.93 -9.23
C GLU A 53 -8.23 -16.55 -8.14
N VAL A 54 -9.47 -17.03 -8.29
CA VAL A 54 -10.53 -16.82 -7.31
C VAL A 54 -11.30 -18.12 -7.07
N THR A 55 -11.52 -18.43 -5.80
CA THR A 55 -12.49 -19.44 -5.36
C THR A 55 -13.41 -18.79 -4.34
N SER A 56 -14.65 -18.56 -4.73
CA SER A 56 -15.67 -17.87 -3.93
C SER A 56 -17.05 -18.38 -4.29
N SER A 57 -18.00 -18.22 -3.38
CA SER A 57 -19.43 -18.35 -3.67
C SER A 57 -19.96 -17.15 -4.46
N ALA A 58 -19.33 -15.99 -4.36
CA ALA A 58 -19.56 -14.86 -5.25
C ALA A 58 -19.00 -15.19 -6.66
N ARG A 59 -19.91 -15.27 -7.62
CA ARG A 59 -19.55 -15.61 -9.01
C ARG A 59 -19.77 -14.38 -9.87
N PHE A 60 -18.72 -13.61 -10.06
CA PHE A 60 -18.73 -12.50 -10.99
C PHE A 60 -18.30 -12.97 -12.38
N THR A 61 -18.96 -12.43 -13.40
CA THR A 61 -18.60 -12.60 -14.81
C THR A 61 -17.41 -11.72 -15.17
N ASP A 62 -16.76 -11.98 -16.30
CA ASP A 62 -15.67 -11.15 -16.80
C ASP A 62 -16.13 -9.71 -17.06
N ASP A 63 -17.37 -9.50 -17.50
CA ASP A 63 -17.95 -8.17 -17.70
C ASP A 63 -18.14 -7.42 -16.37
N GLU A 64 -18.63 -8.10 -15.31
CA GLU A 64 -18.77 -7.53 -13.97
C GLU A 64 -17.40 -7.21 -13.35
N LEU A 65 -16.41 -8.10 -13.51
CA LEU A 65 -15.04 -7.82 -13.07
C LEU A 65 -14.45 -6.62 -13.83
N GLY A 66 -14.71 -6.52 -15.11
CA GLY A 66 -14.32 -5.36 -15.92
C GLY A 66 -14.96 -4.06 -15.43
N GLU A 67 -16.24 -4.11 -15.01
CA GLU A 67 -16.90 -2.93 -14.44
C GLU A 67 -16.32 -2.57 -13.05
N PHE A 68 -16.00 -3.53 -12.21
CA PHE A 68 -15.33 -3.25 -10.93
C PHE A 68 -13.97 -2.59 -11.10
N VAL A 69 -13.21 -2.94 -12.16
CA VAL A 69 -11.98 -2.21 -12.50
C VAL A 69 -12.29 -0.74 -12.80
N ARG A 70 -13.30 -0.46 -13.64
CA ARG A 70 -13.70 0.92 -13.95
C ARG A 70 -14.26 1.66 -12.74
N GLU A 71 -15.06 1.01 -11.90
CA GLU A 71 -15.57 1.59 -10.65
C GLU A 71 -14.40 2.00 -9.73
N ALA A 72 -13.42 1.12 -9.54
CA ALA A 72 -12.25 1.41 -8.70
C ALA A 72 -11.45 2.62 -9.24
N ILE A 73 -11.23 2.69 -10.56
CA ILE A 73 -10.53 3.82 -11.20
C ILE A 73 -11.35 5.11 -11.03
N ARG A 74 -12.67 5.03 -11.13
CA ARG A 74 -13.59 6.18 -10.92
C ARG A 74 -13.58 6.64 -9.45
N GLU A 75 -13.52 5.69 -8.50
CA GLU A 75 -13.44 6.01 -7.07
C GLU A 75 -12.11 6.66 -6.68
N ILE A 76 -11.01 6.35 -7.37
CA ILE A 76 -9.74 7.08 -7.21
C ILE A 76 -9.90 8.53 -7.66
N GLY A 77 -10.76 8.80 -8.64
CA GLY A 77 -11.05 10.14 -9.15
C GLY A 77 -10.77 10.34 -10.65
N TYR A 78 -10.33 9.32 -11.38
CA TYR A 78 -10.10 9.40 -12.82
C TYR A 78 -11.45 9.36 -13.59
N THR A 79 -12.24 10.43 -13.42
CA THR A 79 -13.53 10.61 -14.08
C THR A 79 -13.39 11.33 -15.42
N ARG A 80 -14.51 11.46 -16.16
CA ARG A 80 -14.52 12.25 -17.40
C ARG A 80 -14.21 13.72 -17.11
N GLU A 81 -14.81 14.30 -16.07
CA GLU A 81 -14.57 15.68 -15.66
C GLU A 81 -13.11 15.93 -15.30
N TYR A 82 -12.47 14.96 -14.65
CA TYR A 82 -11.04 15.03 -14.34
C TYR A 82 -10.19 15.01 -15.63
N GLN A 83 -10.53 14.12 -16.58
CA GLN A 83 -9.85 14.07 -17.88
C GLN A 83 -10.03 15.37 -18.67
N ASP A 84 -11.23 15.95 -18.68
CA ASP A 84 -11.52 17.22 -19.38
C ASP A 84 -10.69 18.37 -18.78
N LEU A 85 -10.41 18.34 -17.48
CA LEU A 85 -9.59 19.36 -16.80
C LEU A 85 -8.12 19.32 -17.22
N PHE A 86 -7.53 18.13 -17.37
CA PHE A 86 -6.11 17.95 -17.69
C PHE A 86 -5.84 17.74 -19.17
N GLY A 87 -6.81 17.28 -19.94
CA GLY A 87 -6.71 16.89 -21.37
C GLY A 87 -6.54 15.37 -21.54
N ALA A 88 -7.24 14.81 -22.53
CA ALA A 88 -7.24 13.38 -22.83
C ALA A 88 -5.85 12.83 -23.24
N GLU A 89 -4.97 13.70 -23.72
CA GLU A 89 -3.58 13.36 -24.03
C GLU A 89 -2.68 13.24 -22.80
N HIS A 90 -3.15 13.68 -21.63
CA HIS A 90 -2.38 13.75 -20.40
C HIS A 90 -2.84 12.79 -19.32
N THR A 91 -4.08 12.28 -19.39
CA THR A 91 -4.63 11.38 -18.38
C THR A 91 -5.78 10.54 -18.96
N ILE A 92 -6.29 9.60 -18.18
CA ILE A 92 -7.39 8.71 -18.58
C ILE A 92 -8.72 9.12 -17.94
N ALA A 93 -9.82 8.61 -18.50
CA ALA A 93 -11.10 8.49 -17.81
C ALA A 93 -11.45 7.01 -17.62
N ALA A 94 -12.04 6.66 -16.49
CA ALA A 94 -12.40 5.29 -16.13
C ALA A 94 -13.29 4.62 -17.19
N ASP A 95 -14.23 5.39 -17.78
CA ASP A 95 -15.20 4.89 -18.76
C ASP A 95 -14.55 4.47 -20.09
N ASP A 96 -13.36 4.99 -20.41
CA ASP A 96 -12.60 4.63 -21.62
C ASP A 96 -11.71 3.39 -21.43
N VAL A 97 -11.61 2.85 -20.20
CA VAL A 97 -10.72 1.73 -19.93
C VAL A 97 -11.25 0.43 -20.49
N VAL A 98 -10.47 -0.14 -21.39
CA VAL A 98 -10.67 -1.49 -21.93
C VAL A 98 -10.03 -2.49 -20.97
N VAL A 99 -10.83 -3.43 -20.48
CA VAL A 99 -10.37 -4.43 -19.50
C VAL A 99 -10.29 -5.80 -20.15
N THR A 100 -9.15 -6.46 -19.99
CA THR A 100 -8.96 -7.87 -20.34
C THR A 100 -8.89 -8.68 -19.04
N VAL A 101 -9.73 -9.72 -18.94
CA VAL A 101 -9.84 -10.54 -17.73
C VAL A 101 -9.28 -11.94 -18.00
N HIS A 102 -8.35 -12.38 -17.13
CA HIS A 102 -7.76 -13.71 -17.11
C HIS A 102 -7.81 -14.28 -15.69
N VAL A 103 -9.01 -14.50 -15.18
CA VAL A 103 -9.25 -15.03 -13.82
C VAL A 103 -9.70 -16.48 -13.88
N SER A 104 -8.98 -17.35 -13.18
CA SER A 104 -9.26 -18.78 -13.10
C SER A 104 -9.65 -19.21 -11.68
N ARG A 105 -10.01 -20.47 -11.50
CA ARG A 105 -10.17 -21.07 -10.16
C ARG A 105 -8.80 -21.37 -9.55
N GLN A 106 -8.66 -21.14 -8.24
CA GLN A 106 -7.45 -21.49 -7.50
C GLN A 106 -7.14 -23.00 -7.61
N SER A 107 -5.85 -23.31 -7.74
CA SER A 107 -5.36 -24.69 -7.75
C SER A 107 -5.75 -25.47 -6.47
N LEU A 108 -6.19 -26.73 -6.64
CA LEU A 108 -6.51 -27.61 -5.52
C LEU A 108 -5.28 -27.95 -4.66
N ASP A 109 -4.08 -27.91 -5.23
CA ASP A 109 -2.83 -28.20 -4.51
C ASP A 109 -2.53 -27.14 -3.44
N ILE A 110 -2.80 -25.87 -3.73
CA ILE A 110 -2.63 -24.76 -2.77
C ILE A 110 -3.68 -24.85 -1.66
N ALA A 111 -4.91 -25.28 -1.97
CA ALA A 111 -5.99 -25.39 -1.00
C ALA A 111 -5.69 -26.39 0.13
N GLN A 112 -5.01 -27.51 -0.17
CA GLN A 112 -4.71 -28.57 0.82
C GLN A 112 -3.89 -28.08 2.02
N GLY A 113 -2.94 -27.18 1.83
CA GLY A 113 -2.11 -26.64 2.92
C GLY A 113 -2.89 -25.78 3.91
N VAL A 114 -3.88 -25.04 3.42
CA VAL A 114 -4.71 -24.12 4.21
C VAL A 114 -5.85 -24.83 4.92
N ASP A 115 -6.38 -25.91 4.36
CA ASP A 115 -7.46 -26.71 4.97
C ASP A 115 -7.01 -27.40 6.28
N ALA A 116 -5.69 -27.58 6.48
CA ALA A 116 -5.10 -28.07 7.73
C ALA A 116 -4.74 -26.93 8.73
N ASP A 117 -5.26 -25.70 8.52
CA ASP A 117 -4.98 -24.48 9.29
C ASP A 117 -3.48 -24.09 9.35
N GLY A 118 -2.72 -24.58 8.38
CA GLY A 118 -1.31 -24.20 8.15
C GLY A 118 -1.18 -23.11 7.09
N TRP A 119 -0.01 -22.46 7.03
CA TRP A 119 0.25 -21.44 6.01
C TRP A 119 0.40 -22.07 4.62
N GLY A 120 -0.26 -21.46 3.64
CA GLY A 120 -0.25 -21.92 2.26
C GLY A 120 1.05 -21.64 1.50
N ASP A 121 2.00 -20.95 2.14
CA ASP A 121 3.30 -20.64 1.54
C ASP A 121 4.41 -20.50 2.61
N GLN A 122 5.66 -20.63 2.16
CA GLN A 122 6.83 -20.21 2.92
C GLN A 122 7.11 -18.73 2.63
N GLY A 123 7.71 -18.03 3.60
CA GLY A 123 8.06 -16.63 3.39
C GLY A 123 8.78 -16.01 4.57
N ILE A 124 9.24 -14.77 4.35
CA ILE A 124 9.84 -13.93 5.38
C ILE A 124 9.00 -12.65 5.44
N PHE A 125 8.58 -12.29 6.66
CA PHE A 125 7.67 -11.17 6.91
C PHE A 125 8.30 -10.26 7.95
N PHE A 126 8.03 -8.95 7.82
CA PHE A 126 8.63 -7.96 8.71
C PHE A 126 7.57 -7.04 9.31
N GLY A 127 7.69 -6.85 10.63
CA GLY A 127 7.05 -5.79 11.37
C GLY A 127 8.11 -4.81 11.86
N TYR A 128 7.81 -3.54 11.89
CA TYR A 128 8.70 -2.52 12.44
C TYR A 128 7.88 -1.51 13.24
N ALA A 129 8.37 -1.12 14.39
CA ALA A 129 7.73 -0.13 15.24
C ALA A 129 8.75 0.84 15.82
N VAL A 130 8.43 2.13 15.79
CA VAL A 130 9.17 3.22 16.43
C VAL A 130 8.38 3.72 17.62
N ARG A 131 9.04 4.16 18.70
CA ARG A 131 8.37 4.73 19.87
C ARG A 131 7.93 6.17 19.57
N ASP A 132 6.89 6.29 18.77
CA ASP A 132 6.28 7.56 18.41
C ASP A 132 4.75 7.40 18.25
N PRO A 133 4.02 7.31 19.38
CA PRO A 133 2.56 7.10 19.33
C PRO A 133 1.81 8.24 18.65
N LYS A 134 2.38 9.45 18.62
CA LYS A 134 1.79 10.59 17.91
C LYS A 134 1.68 10.35 16.40
N HIS A 135 2.64 9.61 15.85
CA HIS A 135 2.70 9.30 14.42
C HIS A 135 2.41 7.81 14.14
N GLY A 136 1.54 7.17 14.95
CA GLY A 136 1.14 5.77 14.77
C GLY A 136 2.28 4.78 14.93
N ASN A 137 3.32 5.11 15.71
CA ASN A 137 4.54 4.32 15.85
C ASN A 137 5.22 3.98 14.51
N MET A 138 5.00 4.80 13.49
CA MET A 138 5.66 4.73 12.19
C MET A 138 6.94 5.60 12.16
N PRO A 139 7.89 5.31 11.25
CA PRO A 139 9.01 6.21 11.01
C PRO A 139 8.52 7.61 10.63
N LEU A 140 9.14 8.64 11.22
CA LEU A 140 8.69 10.02 11.06
C LEU A 140 8.81 10.50 9.60
N ASP A 141 9.87 10.14 8.89
CA ASP A 141 10.05 10.45 7.47
C ASP A 141 8.93 9.88 6.60
N GLN A 142 8.54 8.62 6.85
CA GLN A 142 7.45 8.00 6.12
C GLN A 142 6.08 8.60 6.48
N TRP A 143 5.85 8.87 7.76
CA TRP A 143 4.61 9.50 8.21
C TRP A 143 4.44 10.89 7.59
N LEU A 144 5.53 11.71 7.55
CA LEU A 144 5.51 13.04 6.94
C LEU A 144 5.28 12.98 5.43
N ALA A 145 5.96 12.07 4.72
CA ALA A 145 5.77 11.90 3.28
C ALA A 145 4.30 11.54 2.97
N ARG A 146 3.69 10.63 3.73
CA ARG A 146 2.28 10.25 3.61
C ARG A 146 1.35 11.44 3.92
N GLU A 147 1.60 12.17 4.99
CA GLU A 147 0.78 13.33 5.38
C GLU A 147 0.79 14.43 4.33
N ILE A 148 1.94 14.70 3.69
CA ILE A 148 2.03 15.65 2.58
C ILE A 148 1.13 15.19 1.43
N ALA A 149 1.23 13.93 1.02
CA ALA A 149 0.44 13.39 -0.09
C ALA A 149 -1.07 13.50 0.20
N HIS A 150 -1.52 13.10 1.39
CA HIS A 150 -2.94 13.19 1.77
C HIS A 150 -3.46 14.63 1.79
N ARG A 151 -2.65 15.61 2.23
CA ARG A 151 -3.05 17.02 2.17
C ARG A 151 -3.15 17.54 0.75
N LEU A 152 -2.26 17.09 -0.12
CA LEU A 152 -2.29 17.45 -1.54
C LEU A 152 -3.49 16.83 -2.26
N GLU A 153 -3.81 15.56 -2.01
CA GLU A 153 -5.04 14.91 -2.50
C GLU A 153 -6.30 15.67 -2.08
N GLY A 154 -6.34 16.12 -0.83
CA GLY A 154 -7.47 16.85 -0.26
C GLY A 154 -7.73 18.23 -0.87
N THR A 155 -6.83 18.75 -1.70
CA THR A 155 -7.00 20.09 -2.31
C THR A 155 -8.01 20.12 -3.45
N GLY A 156 -8.17 19.01 -4.18
CA GLY A 156 -9.07 18.88 -5.32
C GLY A 156 -8.70 19.65 -6.59
N TRP A 157 -7.55 20.38 -6.58
CA TRP A 157 -7.05 21.11 -7.76
C TRP A 157 -5.74 20.55 -8.32
N GLY A 158 -5.02 19.75 -7.56
CA GLY A 158 -3.87 18.98 -8.02
C GLY A 158 -4.29 17.71 -8.73
N GLY A 159 -3.42 17.19 -9.59
CA GLY A 159 -3.65 15.88 -10.21
C GLY A 159 -3.49 14.74 -9.19
N LEU A 160 -4.00 13.57 -9.55
CA LEU A 160 -4.11 12.42 -8.64
C LEU A 160 -2.82 11.61 -8.50
N ASP A 161 -1.91 11.67 -9.48
CA ASP A 161 -0.62 10.95 -9.46
C ASP A 161 0.43 11.71 -8.65
N ILE A 162 0.24 11.70 -7.33
CA ILE A 162 1.10 12.42 -6.39
C ILE A 162 2.17 11.49 -5.85
N LYS A 163 3.42 11.98 -5.84
CA LYS A 163 4.55 11.34 -5.15
C LYS A 163 5.22 12.34 -4.23
N THR A 164 5.57 11.88 -3.03
CA THR A 164 6.26 12.71 -2.04
C THR A 164 7.45 11.96 -1.45
N GLN A 165 8.43 12.71 -0.99
CA GLN A 165 9.60 12.18 -0.29
C GLN A 165 10.00 13.13 0.81
N VAL A 166 10.44 12.60 1.95
CA VAL A 166 10.98 13.40 3.07
C VAL A 166 12.29 12.79 3.53
N THR A 167 13.29 13.65 3.71
CA THR A 167 14.62 13.31 4.23
C THR A 167 14.84 13.96 5.59
N LEU A 168 15.22 13.13 6.55
CA LEU A 168 15.65 13.57 7.89
C LEU A 168 17.15 13.39 8.05
N LEU A 169 17.79 14.36 8.68
CA LEU A 169 19.16 14.25 9.22
C LEU A 169 19.09 14.41 10.73
N ASP A 170 19.48 13.37 11.47
CA ASP A 170 19.48 13.34 12.95
C ASP A 170 18.13 13.80 13.56
N GLY A 171 17.02 13.35 12.96
CA GLY A 171 15.66 13.64 13.40
C GLY A 171 15.08 14.99 12.93
N THR A 172 15.86 15.81 12.23
CA THR A 172 15.41 17.08 11.67
C THR A 172 15.14 16.94 10.18
N VAL A 173 14.00 17.45 9.69
CA VAL A 173 13.70 17.47 8.26
C VAL A 173 14.65 18.43 7.55
N THR A 174 15.36 17.91 6.57
CA THR A 174 16.27 18.71 5.73
C THR A 174 15.72 18.97 4.34
N GLU A 175 14.96 18.01 3.79
CA GLU A 175 14.44 18.09 2.45
C GLU A 175 13.04 17.44 2.35
N ALA A 176 12.17 18.06 1.56
CA ALA A 176 10.89 17.49 1.16
C ALA A 176 10.64 17.69 -0.32
N VAL A 177 10.27 16.63 -1.03
CA VAL A 177 9.94 16.64 -2.45
C VAL A 177 8.44 16.32 -2.62
N ALA A 178 7.78 17.08 -3.50
CA ALA A 178 6.42 16.81 -3.95
C ALA A 178 6.35 16.88 -5.47
N ALA A 179 5.99 15.75 -6.11
CA ALA A 179 5.61 15.69 -7.51
C ALA A 179 4.07 15.64 -7.58
N VAL A 180 3.46 16.66 -8.17
CA VAL A 180 2.02 16.86 -8.27
C VAL A 180 1.68 17.27 -9.68
N PRO A 181 0.86 16.54 -10.44
CA PRO A 181 0.41 17.00 -11.74
C PRO A 181 -0.36 18.32 -11.62
N LEU A 182 -0.04 19.28 -12.45
CA LEU A 182 -0.70 20.58 -12.45
C LEU A 182 -1.33 20.87 -13.82
N VAL A 183 -2.51 21.48 -13.80
CA VAL A 183 -3.20 21.91 -15.02
C VAL A 183 -2.33 22.94 -15.75
N THR A 184 -2.14 22.77 -17.05
CA THR A 184 -1.31 23.64 -17.88
C THR A 184 -1.70 25.12 -17.71
N GLY A 185 -0.71 25.96 -17.43
CA GLY A 185 -0.89 27.41 -17.19
C GLY A 185 -1.16 27.78 -15.74
N THR A 186 -1.36 26.80 -14.85
CA THR A 186 -1.56 27.06 -13.40
C THR A 186 -0.27 26.94 -12.59
N GLU A 187 0.79 26.41 -13.18
CA GLU A 187 2.04 26.07 -12.53
C GLU A 187 2.67 27.21 -11.70
N PRO A 188 2.70 28.49 -12.17
CA PRO A 188 3.38 29.55 -11.45
C PRO A 188 2.81 29.79 -10.03
N TYR A 189 1.48 29.74 -9.88
CA TYR A 189 0.84 29.96 -8.58
C TYR A 189 0.59 28.66 -7.81
N ARG A 190 0.23 27.56 -8.49
CA ARG A 190 0.02 26.25 -7.83
C ARG A 190 1.29 25.67 -7.24
N THR A 191 2.45 25.91 -7.84
CA THR A 191 3.73 25.54 -7.24
C THR A 191 3.96 26.23 -5.90
N VAL A 192 3.50 27.48 -5.74
CA VAL A 192 3.56 28.19 -4.45
C VAL A 192 2.61 27.54 -3.45
N ASP A 193 1.36 27.27 -3.85
CA ASP A 193 0.37 26.58 -3.00
C ASP A 193 0.89 25.23 -2.50
N VAL A 194 1.49 24.40 -3.39
CA VAL A 194 2.10 23.11 -3.01
C VAL A 194 3.22 23.31 -1.99
N LYS A 195 4.12 24.30 -2.21
CA LYS A 195 5.21 24.60 -1.26
C LYS A 195 4.68 24.98 0.12
N ASP A 196 3.62 25.75 0.17
CA ASP A 196 3.03 26.20 1.45
C ASP A 196 2.36 25.01 2.18
N ILE A 197 1.69 24.11 1.47
CA ILE A 197 1.15 22.86 2.03
C ILE A 197 2.27 21.99 2.60
N VAL A 198 3.35 21.78 1.83
CA VAL A 198 4.51 21.00 2.27
C VAL A 198 5.15 21.60 3.51
N ARG A 199 5.42 22.92 3.50
CA ARG A 199 5.98 23.62 4.67
C ARG A 199 5.09 23.55 5.89
N GLY A 200 3.78 23.55 5.70
CA GLY A 200 2.80 23.36 6.78
C GLY A 200 2.89 21.98 7.45
N VAL A 201 3.54 21.01 6.82
CA VAL A 201 3.79 19.65 7.38
C VAL A 201 5.19 19.55 7.96
N VAL A 202 6.22 19.96 7.20
CA VAL A 202 7.63 19.72 7.53
C VAL A 202 8.32 20.86 8.27
N GLY A 203 7.70 22.03 8.32
CA GLY A 203 8.31 23.26 8.87
C GLY A 203 8.95 24.14 7.79
N ALA A 204 9.31 25.38 8.18
CA ALA A 204 9.79 26.40 7.26
C ALA A 204 11.26 26.21 6.83
N ASP A 205 12.05 25.53 7.66
CA ASP A 205 13.51 25.42 7.48
C ASP A 205 13.92 24.32 6.49
N ALA A 206 12.99 23.43 6.12
CA ALA A 206 13.25 22.38 5.16
C ALA A 206 13.35 22.92 3.73
N GLU A 207 14.28 22.40 2.94
CA GLU A 207 14.30 22.62 1.50
C GLU A 207 13.09 21.93 0.86
N VAL A 208 12.26 22.69 0.12
CA VAL A 208 11.04 22.15 -0.52
C VAL A 208 11.17 22.21 -2.04
N ILE A 209 11.19 21.03 -2.65
CA ILE A 209 11.29 20.85 -4.10
C ILE A 209 9.92 20.41 -4.63
N VAL A 210 9.33 21.19 -5.53
CA VAL A 210 8.06 20.88 -6.20
C VAL A 210 8.32 20.67 -7.67
N ASN A 211 7.89 19.53 -8.22
CA ASN A 211 8.06 19.19 -9.63
C ASN A 211 9.46 19.49 -10.13
N GLY A 212 10.48 18.81 -9.58
CA GLY A 212 11.91 19.13 -9.75
C GLY A 212 12.38 19.25 -11.20
N THR A 213 11.65 18.70 -12.18
CA THR A 213 11.89 18.89 -13.63
C THR A 213 11.24 20.15 -14.20
N GLY A 214 10.51 20.90 -13.38
CA GLY A 214 9.83 22.15 -13.73
C GLY A 214 8.40 22.02 -14.22
N ARG A 215 8.02 20.88 -14.80
CA ARG A 215 6.67 20.62 -15.32
C ARG A 215 6.26 19.17 -15.08
N TYR A 216 5.01 18.97 -14.60
CA TYR A 216 4.40 17.66 -14.48
C TYR A 216 2.92 17.79 -14.86
N VAL A 217 2.56 17.34 -16.07
CA VAL A 217 1.19 17.42 -16.64
C VAL A 217 0.71 16.04 -17.06
N THR A 218 1.45 15.34 -17.95
CA THR A 218 1.12 13.95 -18.32
C THR A 218 1.39 13.03 -17.15
N HIS A 219 0.37 12.32 -16.68
CA HIS A 219 0.42 11.57 -15.44
C HIS A 219 -0.52 10.37 -15.44
N GLY A 220 -0.49 9.61 -14.35
CA GLY A 220 -1.26 8.39 -14.24
C GLY A 220 -0.84 7.37 -15.31
N PRO A 221 -1.75 6.48 -15.76
CA PRO A 221 -1.41 5.40 -16.70
C PRO A 221 -0.93 5.88 -18.07
N VAL A 222 -1.21 7.14 -18.46
CA VAL A 222 -0.65 7.74 -19.69
C VAL A 222 0.84 8.02 -19.51
N GLY A 223 1.23 8.52 -18.33
CA GLY A 223 2.61 8.84 -18.01
C GLY A 223 3.48 7.62 -17.75
N ASP A 224 2.95 6.61 -17.05
CA ASP A 224 3.70 5.43 -16.59
C ASP A 224 2.84 4.17 -16.58
N CYS A 225 3.47 3.00 -16.62
CA CYS A 225 2.80 1.71 -16.52
C CYS A 225 2.68 1.29 -15.05
N GLY A 226 1.46 0.98 -14.61
CA GLY A 226 1.19 0.43 -13.28
C GLY A 226 1.15 -1.08 -13.26
N THR A 227 1.57 -1.67 -12.15
CA THR A 227 1.44 -3.11 -11.87
C THR A 227 1.32 -3.34 -10.37
N THR A 228 0.46 -4.27 -9.96
CA THR A 228 0.27 -4.66 -8.55
C THR A 228 1.59 -5.04 -7.88
N GLY A 229 1.80 -4.61 -6.63
CA GLY A 229 2.91 -5.02 -5.79
C GLY A 229 4.24 -4.34 -6.10
N ARG A 230 4.27 -3.24 -6.86
CA ARG A 230 5.51 -2.53 -7.19
C ARG A 230 5.84 -1.37 -6.24
N LYS A 231 5.06 -1.15 -5.17
CA LYS A 231 5.27 -0.09 -4.17
C LYS A 231 5.38 -0.63 -2.75
N LEU A 232 5.93 -1.86 -2.60
CA LEU A 232 6.01 -2.52 -1.28
C LEU A 232 6.84 -1.74 -0.26
N VAL A 233 7.93 -1.08 -0.66
CA VAL A 233 8.72 -0.24 0.24
C VAL A 233 7.89 0.92 0.77
N VAL A 234 7.06 1.53 -0.09
CA VAL A 234 6.11 2.59 0.28
C VAL A 234 5.05 2.07 1.24
N ASP A 235 4.50 0.88 0.96
CA ASP A 235 3.43 0.26 1.77
C ASP A 235 3.88 -0.10 3.17
N PHE A 236 5.14 -0.52 3.33
CA PHE A 236 5.65 -1.01 4.60
C PHE A 236 6.26 0.12 5.44
N TYR A 237 7.55 0.34 5.39
CA TYR A 237 8.24 1.21 6.36
C TYR A 237 9.23 2.18 5.70
N GLY A 238 9.09 2.42 4.39
CA GLY A 238 10.03 3.23 3.64
C GLY A 238 11.44 2.63 3.65
N GLY A 239 12.46 3.47 3.77
CA GLY A 239 13.86 3.06 3.86
C GLY A 239 14.29 2.55 5.25
N ASN A 240 13.36 2.47 6.22
CA ASN A 240 13.70 2.28 7.64
C ASN A 240 13.77 0.83 8.10
N SER A 241 13.18 -0.11 7.34
CA SER A 241 13.19 -1.54 7.67
C SER A 241 13.26 -2.38 6.42
N ARG A 242 13.63 -3.65 6.60
CA ARG A 242 13.50 -4.68 5.58
C ARG A 242 12.04 -4.99 5.34
N ILE A 243 11.72 -5.54 4.18
CA ILE A 243 10.41 -6.05 3.79
C ILE A 243 10.52 -7.48 3.29
N GLY A 244 9.40 -8.21 3.29
CA GLY A 244 9.25 -9.46 2.54
C GLY A 244 9.09 -9.21 1.04
N GLY A 245 9.04 -10.29 0.26
CA GLY A 245 8.90 -10.21 -1.20
C GLY A 245 7.46 -10.19 -1.70
N GLY A 246 6.49 -10.62 -0.88
CA GLY A 246 5.10 -10.78 -1.29
C GLY A 246 4.27 -9.51 -1.14
N SER A 247 3.43 -9.24 -2.14
CA SER A 247 2.44 -8.16 -2.06
C SER A 247 1.23 -8.57 -1.22
N PRO A 248 0.72 -7.71 -0.32
CA PRO A 248 -0.53 -7.96 0.40
C PRO A 248 -1.78 -7.61 -0.42
N TRP A 249 -1.62 -6.88 -1.53
CA TRP A 249 -2.75 -6.35 -2.30
C TRP A 249 -3.38 -7.41 -3.20
N GLY A 250 -4.71 -7.39 -3.31
CA GLY A 250 -5.48 -8.34 -4.11
C GLY A 250 -5.50 -9.76 -3.58
N LYS A 251 -5.04 -10.00 -2.36
CA LYS A 251 -4.97 -11.32 -1.73
C LYS A 251 -5.88 -11.40 -0.51
N ASP A 252 -6.60 -12.52 -0.39
CA ASP A 252 -7.43 -12.79 0.80
C ASP A 252 -6.57 -12.99 2.06
N PRO A 253 -7.14 -12.77 3.26
CA PRO A 253 -6.38 -12.75 4.51
C PRO A 253 -5.79 -14.11 4.92
N SER A 254 -6.13 -15.22 4.26
CA SER A 254 -5.48 -16.51 4.51
C SER A 254 -4.07 -16.60 3.92
N LYS A 255 -3.73 -15.68 3.05
CA LYS A 255 -2.39 -15.61 2.46
C LYS A 255 -1.39 -15.07 3.48
N ALA A 256 -0.24 -15.72 3.56
CA ALA A 256 0.85 -15.34 4.46
C ALA A 256 1.33 -13.89 4.23
N ASP A 257 1.35 -13.45 2.97
CA ASP A 257 1.73 -12.09 2.58
C ASP A 257 0.83 -11.01 3.19
N VAL A 258 -0.43 -11.32 3.48
CA VAL A 258 -1.36 -10.42 4.18
C VAL A 258 -1.20 -10.59 5.69
N ALA A 259 -1.57 -11.75 6.21
CA ALA A 259 -1.77 -11.94 7.63
C ALA A 259 -0.47 -11.93 8.43
N LEU A 260 0.62 -12.51 7.92
CA LEU A 260 1.88 -12.54 8.66
C LEU A 260 2.62 -11.20 8.67
N ASN A 261 2.45 -10.35 7.66
CA ASN A 261 2.97 -8.98 7.73
C ASN A 261 2.22 -8.15 8.78
N VAL A 262 0.89 -8.27 8.86
CA VAL A 262 0.09 -7.59 9.90
C VAL A 262 0.40 -8.15 11.29
N LEU A 263 0.57 -9.46 11.43
CA LEU A 263 0.97 -10.09 12.68
C LEU A 263 2.37 -9.64 13.12
N ALA A 264 3.33 -9.59 12.19
CA ALA A 264 4.69 -9.12 12.48
C ALA A 264 4.68 -7.67 12.98
N ARG A 265 3.86 -6.80 12.37
CA ARG A 265 3.67 -5.42 12.83
C ARG A 265 3.09 -5.39 14.25
N ARG A 266 2.02 -6.14 14.54
CA ARG A 266 1.44 -6.25 15.87
C ARG A 266 2.47 -6.72 16.90
N LYS A 267 3.26 -7.74 16.57
CA LYS A 267 4.31 -8.26 17.45
C LYS A 267 5.44 -7.26 17.70
N ALA A 268 5.81 -6.46 16.70
CA ALA A 268 6.76 -5.36 16.91
C ALA A 268 6.21 -4.31 17.88
N LEU A 269 4.94 -3.94 17.78
CA LEU A 269 4.27 -3.00 18.70
C LEU A 269 4.19 -3.57 20.13
N GLU A 270 3.79 -4.83 20.30
CA GLU A 270 3.71 -5.53 21.59
C GLU A 270 5.10 -5.59 22.26
N TYR A 271 6.13 -5.97 21.49
CA TYR A 271 7.49 -6.05 22.00
C TYR A 271 8.03 -4.67 22.41
N LEU A 272 7.80 -3.64 21.60
CA LEU A 272 8.19 -2.28 21.93
C LEU A 272 7.49 -1.77 23.20
N ALA A 273 6.22 -2.11 23.38
CA ALA A 273 5.46 -1.74 24.59
C ALA A 273 6.02 -2.42 25.85
N ALA A 274 6.44 -3.69 25.76
CA ALA A 274 7.03 -4.45 26.86
C ALA A 274 8.47 -4.00 27.21
N HIS A 275 9.17 -3.31 26.30
CA HIS A 275 10.57 -2.89 26.46
C HIS A 275 10.71 -1.35 26.40
N PRO A 276 10.38 -0.60 27.49
CA PRO A 276 10.30 0.87 27.46
C PRO A 276 11.57 1.60 27.03
N ASN A 277 12.72 0.96 27.21
CA ASN A 277 14.02 1.54 26.88
C ASN A 277 14.42 1.41 25.39
N LEU A 278 13.66 0.63 24.62
CA LEU A 278 13.90 0.51 23.18
C LEU A 278 13.23 1.66 22.43
N PRO A 279 13.96 2.39 21.57
CA PRO A 279 13.38 3.42 20.73
C PRO A 279 12.61 2.83 19.54
N GLU A 280 13.04 1.70 19.03
CA GLU A 280 12.49 1.04 17.86
C GLU A 280 12.86 -0.46 17.82
N VAL A 281 12.07 -1.27 17.10
CA VAL A 281 12.30 -2.71 16.97
C VAL A 281 11.81 -3.23 15.63
N VAL A 282 12.52 -4.20 15.08
CA VAL A 282 12.10 -5.00 13.92
C VAL A 282 11.67 -6.39 14.41
N CYS A 283 10.48 -6.81 14.05
CA CYS A 283 10.01 -8.19 14.17
C CYS A 283 10.18 -8.89 12.83
N ARG A 284 10.96 -9.96 12.77
CA ARG A 284 11.11 -10.82 11.61
C ARG A 284 10.38 -12.13 11.85
N MET A 285 9.54 -12.55 10.93
CA MET A 285 8.87 -13.84 10.96
C MET A 285 9.24 -14.67 9.74
N SER A 286 9.21 -16.00 9.89
CA SER A 286 9.29 -16.91 8.75
C SER A 286 8.32 -18.08 8.91
N SER A 287 7.56 -18.36 7.84
CA SER A 287 6.65 -19.47 7.73
C SER A 287 7.22 -20.62 6.90
N VAL A 288 6.66 -21.80 7.11
CA VAL A 288 6.90 -22.99 6.30
C VAL A 288 5.54 -23.48 5.81
N ILE A 289 5.44 -23.76 4.52
CA ILE A 289 4.19 -24.25 3.90
C ILE A 289 3.62 -25.46 4.67
N GLY A 290 2.31 -25.46 4.88
CA GLY A 290 1.57 -26.52 5.60
C GLY A 290 1.75 -26.53 7.12
N ARG A 291 2.46 -25.56 7.72
CA ARG A 291 2.67 -25.48 9.18
C ARG A 291 2.01 -24.23 9.76
N SER A 292 1.40 -24.36 10.96
CA SER A 292 0.91 -23.23 11.77
C SER A 292 2.04 -22.54 12.56
N ARG A 293 3.12 -23.26 12.87
CA ARG A 293 4.24 -22.73 13.66
C ARG A 293 5.10 -21.80 12.82
N VAL A 294 5.30 -20.58 13.34
CA VAL A 294 6.08 -19.51 12.71
C VAL A 294 7.27 -19.18 13.59
N ARG A 295 8.45 -19.11 12.99
CA ARG A 295 9.66 -18.65 13.67
C ARG A 295 9.59 -17.12 13.78
N ILE A 296 9.93 -16.57 14.94
CA ILE A 296 9.92 -15.13 15.21
C ILE A 296 11.28 -14.70 15.78
N SER A 297 11.78 -13.55 15.36
CA SER A 297 12.95 -12.91 15.95
C SER A 297 12.70 -11.40 16.08
N TYR A 298 13.14 -10.83 17.18
CA TYR A 298 13.16 -9.39 17.41
C TYR A 298 14.58 -8.88 17.22
N LEU A 299 14.73 -7.83 16.43
CA LEU A 299 16.02 -7.30 16.03
C LEU A 299 16.09 -5.81 16.35
N SER A 300 17.29 -5.33 16.67
CA SER A 300 17.59 -3.90 16.63
C SER A 300 17.57 -3.38 15.18
N PRO A 301 17.48 -2.06 14.95
CA PRO A 301 17.51 -1.48 13.60
C PRO A 301 18.78 -1.81 12.82
N VAL A 302 19.89 -2.04 13.52
CA VAL A 302 21.16 -2.44 12.90
C VAL A 302 21.26 -3.95 12.66
N GLY A 303 20.22 -4.72 13.06
CA GLY A 303 20.08 -6.14 12.77
C GLY A 303 20.67 -7.07 13.84
N GLU A 304 21.01 -6.55 15.03
CA GLU A 304 21.39 -7.37 16.18
C GLU A 304 20.16 -8.10 16.71
N GLU A 305 20.29 -9.39 17.00
CA GLU A 305 19.21 -10.20 17.53
C GLU A 305 19.04 -9.91 19.03
N LEU A 306 17.81 -9.51 19.38
CA LEU A 306 17.43 -9.21 20.78
C LEU A 306 16.79 -10.43 21.43
N GLU A 307 15.95 -11.14 20.69
CA GLU A 307 15.21 -12.32 21.14
C GLU A 307 14.76 -13.15 19.94
N GLU A 308 14.72 -14.47 20.07
CA GLU A 308 14.15 -15.37 19.08
C GLU A 308 13.25 -16.43 19.71
N GLY A 309 12.35 -17.02 18.90
CA GLY A 309 11.44 -18.05 19.35
C GLY A 309 10.62 -18.65 18.22
N VAL A 310 9.67 -19.49 18.63
CA VAL A 310 8.66 -20.07 17.74
C VAL A 310 7.31 -19.85 18.39
N ILE A 311 6.36 -19.32 17.62
CA ILE A 311 4.97 -19.16 18.04
C ILE A 311 4.07 -20.09 17.25
N ASP A 312 2.98 -20.54 17.87
CA ASP A 312 1.89 -21.20 17.17
C ASP A 312 0.94 -20.12 16.68
N ALA A 313 0.74 -20.08 15.39
CA ALA A 313 -0.02 -19.04 14.69
C ALA A 313 -0.89 -19.69 13.58
N PRO A 314 -1.93 -20.48 13.96
CA PRO A 314 -2.88 -21.04 13.01
C PRO A 314 -3.53 -19.92 12.19
N VAL A 315 -3.72 -20.16 10.88
CA VAL A 315 -4.24 -19.15 9.95
C VAL A 315 -5.57 -18.58 10.41
N SER A 316 -6.52 -19.45 10.79
CA SER A 316 -7.85 -19.05 11.26
C SER A 316 -7.77 -18.11 12.47
N HIS A 317 -6.96 -18.46 13.46
CA HIS A 317 -6.78 -17.66 14.67
C HIS A 317 -6.13 -16.30 14.39
N VAL A 318 -5.11 -16.27 13.53
CA VAL A 318 -4.43 -15.02 13.15
C VAL A 318 -5.40 -14.09 12.42
N VAL A 319 -6.10 -14.60 11.42
CA VAL A 319 -7.06 -13.83 10.61
C VAL A 319 -8.17 -13.24 11.48
N GLU A 320 -8.75 -14.04 12.39
CA GLU A 320 -9.80 -13.61 13.30
C GLU A 320 -9.27 -12.57 14.32
N SER A 321 -8.15 -12.86 14.99
CA SER A 321 -7.59 -11.99 16.03
C SER A 321 -7.14 -10.62 15.50
N LEU A 322 -6.80 -10.54 14.21
CA LEU A 322 -6.41 -9.31 13.52
C LEU A 322 -7.59 -8.62 12.83
N GLY A 323 -8.79 -9.23 12.83
CA GLY A 323 -10.00 -8.68 12.21
C GLY A 323 -9.89 -8.53 10.69
N LEU A 324 -9.16 -9.42 10.02
CA LEU A 324 -8.83 -9.30 8.60
C LEU A 324 -9.95 -9.75 7.64
N LEU A 325 -11.06 -10.29 8.15
CA LEU A 325 -12.22 -10.67 7.33
C LEU A 325 -13.10 -9.48 6.90
N ARG A 326 -12.79 -8.27 7.37
CA ARG A 326 -13.54 -7.08 6.97
C ARG A 326 -13.18 -6.64 5.56
N PRO A 327 -14.17 -6.32 4.71
CA PRO A 327 -13.92 -5.80 3.37
C PRO A 327 -13.51 -4.32 3.43
N GLU A 328 -12.26 -4.06 3.77
CA GLU A 328 -11.68 -2.72 3.94
C GLU A 328 -10.27 -2.60 3.29
N TYR A 329 -9.97 -3.51 2.33
CA TYR A 329 -8.65 -3.58 1.71
C TYR A 329 -8.36 -2.42 0.76
N ALA A 330 -9.37 -1.95 0.02
CA ALA A 330 -9.26 -0.75 -0.80
C ALA A 330 -8.93 0.49 0.04
N GLU A 331 -9.62 0.65 1.17
CA GLU A 331 -9.37 1.75 2.10
C GLU A 331 -7.97 1.68 2.75
N ARG A 332 -7.54 0.47 3.13
CA ARG A 332 -6.17 0.24 3.63
C ARG A 332 -5.12 0.56 2.57
N CYS A 333 -5.38 0.22 1.29
CA CYS A 333 -4.50 0.59 0.19
C CYS A 333 -4.36 2.10 0.05
N ARG A 334 -5.45 2.84 0.16
CA ARG A 334 -5.47 4.31 0.06
C ARG A 334 -4.74 4.98 1.22
N LYS A 335 -4.98 4.51 2.45
CA LYS A 335 -4.42 5.13 3.67
C LYS A 335 -3.01 4.68 4.02
N GLY A 336 -2.61 3.51 3.55
CA GLY A 336 -1.40 2.81 3.96
C GLY A 336 -1.69 1.56 4.78
N LEU A 337 -0.81 0.56 4.68
CA LEU A 337 -1.01 -0.74 5.33
C LEU A 337 -0.90 -0.64 6.87
N PHE A 338 -0.05 0.26 7.37
CA PHE A 338 0.26 0.40 8.78
C PHE A 338 0.15 1.85 9.27
N GLY A 339 0.12 2.02 10.61
CA GLY A 339 0.12 3.32 11.28
C GLY A 339 -1.28 3.84 11.62
N TYR A 340 -2.30 3.00 11.44
CA TYR A 340 -3.70 3.27 11.82
C TYR A 340 -4.24 2.20 12.78
N GLU A 341 -3.37 1.32 13.27
CA GLU A 341 -3.73 0.31 14.26
C GLU A 341 -4.13 1.01 15.56
N ARG A 342 -5.29 0.66 16.11
CA ARG A 342 -5.81 1.13 17.40
C ARG A 342 -5.50 0.14 18.50
#